data_a4e42dacf9c8860c4275aca75fa713a2
#
_entry.id   a4e42dacf9c8860c4275aca75fa713a2
#
_cell.length_a   1.000
_cell.length_b   1.000
_cell.length_c   1.000
_cell.angle_alpha   90.00
_cell.angle_beta   90.00
_cell.angle_gamma   90.00
#
_symmetry.space_group_name_H-M   'P 1'
#
loop_
_entity.id
_entity.type
_entity.pdbx_description
1 polymer ?
#
loop_
_entity_poly.entity_id
_entity_poly.type
_entity_poly.pdbx_seq_one_letter_code
_entity_poly.pdbx_strand_id
1 'polypeptide(L)'
;MFSSNARSVFILGCFAAASAYAASNNNNSAMMTISVRGGTAAFVANTNVPAISVKGKSTALEAKATFHRENESLQVEHIEARVPVKTLLTGMGVRDEHMRKYVFTTSDGKVPDLAFEGSNSACSGGRQATCQIAGMLSIRGVSRPLSVPLKIREDGGGFKAEGDAIVKLSDYGIEQPSQLGVKTTNDVQLHFDFAAKASTGDQTSGSDK
;
A
#
# COMPACT_ATOMS: atom_id res chain seq x y z
N MET A 1 -25.97 -80.87 -43.90
CA MET A 1 -27.34 -80.59 -44.39
C MET A 1 -27.74 -79.26 -43.77
N PHE A 2 -28.09 -78.29 -44.61
CA PHE A 2 -28.64 -76.94 -44.31
C PHE A 2 -27.67 -75.94 -43.68
N SER A 3 -27.08 -75.02 -44.38
CA SER A 3 -27.59 -73.89 -45.20
C SER A 3 -27.93 -72.66 -44.34
N SER A 4 -27.06 -71.68 -44.52
CA SER A 4 -27.36 -70.30 -44.97
C SER A 4 -28.04 -69.38 -43.94
N ASN A 5 -27.56 -68.30 -43.66
CA ASN A 5 -27.66 -67.03 -44.39
C ASN A 5 -26.95 -65.88 -43.62
N ALA A 6 -26.07 -65.27 -44.32
CA ALA A 6 -25.50 -63.98 -43.94
C ALA A 6 -26.56 -62.88 -44.03
N ARG A 7 -26.67 -62.03 -43.03
CA ARG A 7 -27.22 -60.68 -43.14
C ARG A 7 -26.25 -59.66 -42.57
N SER A 8 -25.54 -59.04 -43.49
CA SER A 8 -24.79 -57.82 -43.21
C SER A 8 -25.75 -56.73 -42.73
N VAL A 9 -25.54 -56.23 -41.52
CA VAL A 9 -26.16 -55.02 -41.07
C VAL A 9 -25.07 -53.97 -41.06
N PHE A 10 -25.19 -53.03 -42.01
CA PHE A 10 -24.38 -51.78 -42.03
C PHE A 10 -24.88 -50.91 -40.90
N ILE A 11 -24.07 -50.73 -39.84
CA ILE A 11 -24.29 -49.71 -38.81
C ILE A 11 -23.55 -48.46 -39.27
N LEU A 12 -24.35 -47.50 -39.71
CA LEU A 12 -23.89 -46.16 -40.04
C LEU A 12 -23.51 -45.45 -38.72
N GLY A 13 -22.21 -45.36 -38.43
CA GLY A 13 -21.70 -44.67 -37.27
C GLY A 13 -21.80 -43.14 -37.48
N CYS A 14 -22.74 -42.50 -36.81
CA CYS A 14 -22.75 -41.05 -36.64
C CYS A 14 -21.59 -40.64 -35.75
N PHE A 15 -20.51 -40.13 -36.34
CA PHE A 15 -19.52 -39.37 -35.61
C PHE A 15 -20.10 -38.03 -35.22
N ALA A 16 -20.59 -37.92 -33.97
CA ALA A 16 -20.87 -36.66 -33.36
C ALA A 16 -19.51 -35.98 -33.02
N ALA A 17 -19.10 -35.03 -33.79
CA ALA A 17 -17.98 -34.15 -33.46
C ALA A 17 -18.39 -33.26 -32.26
N ALA A 18 -17.96 -33.64 -31.08
CA ALA A 18 -18.07 -32.79 -29.90
C ALA A 18 -17.05 -31.63 -30.10
N SER A 19 -17.54 -30.50 -30.57
CA SER A 19 -16.80 -29.24 -30.53
C SER A 19 -16.62 -28.84 -29.06
N ALA A 20 -15.44 -29.10 -28.51
CA ALA A 20 -15.05 -28.54 -27.24
C ALA A 20 -14.92 -27.01 -27.41
N TYR A 21 -15.93 -26.28 -26.97
CA TYR A 21 -15.78 -24.84 -26.75
C TYR A 21 -14.80 -24.66 -25.60
N ALA A 22 -13.56 -24.37 -25.92
CA ALA A 22 -12.63 -23.82 -24.95
C ALA A 22 -13.16 -22.46 -24.54
N ALA A 23 -13.79 -22.40 -23.37
CA ALA A 23 -14.09 -21.14 -22.72
C ALA A 23 -12.75 -20.48 -22.42
N SER A 24 -12.37 -19.50 -23.25
CA SER A 24 -11.29 -18.57 -22.89
C SER A 24 -11.73 -17.82 -21.63
N ASN A 25 -11.29 -18.28 -20.48
CA ASN A 25 -11.32 -17.47 -19.28
C ASN A 25 -10.35 -16.29 -19.52
N ASN A 26 -10.84 -15.24 -20.11
CA ASN A 26 -10.18 -13.94 -20.07
C ASN A 26 -10.30 -13.44 -18.62
N ASN A 27 -9.44 -13.93 -17.74
CA ASN A 27 -9.15 -13.26 -16.48
C ASN A 27 -8.43 -11.95 -16.84
N ASN A 28 -9.22 -10.96 -17.22
CA ASN A 28 -8.74 -9.61 -17.48
C ASN A 28 -8.55 -8.93 -16.11
N SER A 29 -7.48 -9.32 -15.40
CA SER A 29 -7.02 -8.62 -14.19
C SER A 29 -6.51 -7.25 -14.63
N ALA A 30 -7.41 -6.28 -14.68
CA ALA A 30 -7.03 -4.92 -15.05
C ALA A 30 -6.09 -4.36 -13.99
N MET A 31 -4.87 -4.05 -14.39
CA MET A 31 -3.90 -3.34 -13.57
C MET A 31 -4.39 -1.90 -13.39
N MET A 32 -4.47 -1.45 -12.15
CA MET A 32 -4.88 -0.10 -11.78
C MET A 32 -3.75 0.61 -11.07
N THR A 33 -3.57 1.88 -11.36
CA THR A 33 -2.62 2.74 -10.67
C THR A 33 -3.36 3.87 -10.00
N ILE A 34 -3.04 4.13 -8.74
CA ILE A 34 -3.51 5.30 -8.02
C ILE A 34 -2.33 6.22 -7.72
N SER A 35 -2.62 7.52 -7.69
CA SER A 35 -1.68 8.54 -7.24
C SER A 35 -2.37 9.46 -6.26
N VAL A 36 -1.74 9.66 -5.12
CA VAL A 36 -2.19 10.55 -4.05
C VAL A 36 -1.29 11.76 -3.99
N ARG A 37 -1.88 12.93 -3.89
CA ARG A 37 -1.19 14.18 -3.57
C ARG A 37 -2.00 14.91 -2.51
N GLY A 38 -1.39 15.20 -1.37
CA GLY A 38 -2.04 15.92 -0.29
C GLY A 38 -2.80 15.04 0.71
N GLY A 39 -2.39 13.77 0.89
CA GLY A 39 -2.84 12.97 2.03
C GLY A 39 -2.24 13.44 3.36
N THR A 40 -2.78 12.97 4.47
CA THR A 40 -2.31 13.27 5.81
C THR A 40 -1.38 12.17 6.33
N ALA A 41 -0.25 12.56 6.90
CA ALA A 41 0.57 11.73 7.77
C ALA A 41 0.71 12.42 9.11
N ALA A 42 0.37 11.73 10.19
CA ALA A 42 0.43 12.27 11.54
C ALA A 42 1.23 11.34 12.47
N PHE A 43 1.75 11.90 13.54
CA PHE A 43 2.40 11.13 14.59
C PHE A 43 2.01 11.59 15.99
N VAL A 44 2.10 10.68 16.93
CA VAL A 44 1.96 10.93 18.36
C VAL A 44 3.14 10.27 19.08
N ALA A 45 3.95 11.06 19.74
CA ALA A 45 4.98 10.62 20.66
C ALA A 45 4.55 10.96 22.10
N ASN A 46 4.29 9.94 22.91
CA ASN A 46 4.01 10.12 24.32
C ASN A 46 5.29 10.54 25.08
N THR A 47 5.14 11.00 26.31
CA THR A 47 6.31 11.38 27.13
C THR A 47 6.32 10.65 28.47
N ASN A 48 7.41 10.80 29.22
CA ASN A 48 7.53 10.33 30.59
C ASN A 48 6.61 11.06 31.59
N VAL A 49 5.98 12.14 31.14
CA VAL A 49 4.99 12.88 31.95
C VAL A 49 3.59 12.51 31.48
N PRO A 50 2.75 11.90 32.34
CA PRO A 50 1.38 11.55 31.98
C PRO A 50 0.60 12.75 31.41
N ALA A 51 -0.27 12.48 30.44
CA ALA A 51 -1.07 13.47 29.72
C ALA A 51 -0.30 14.48 28.83
N ILE A 52 1.04 14.41 28.78
CA ILE A 52 1.83 15.20 27.83
C ILE A 52 2.23 14.31 26.64
N SER A 53 1.89 14.75 25.44
CA SER A 53 2.33 14.11 24.20
C SER A 53 2.73 15.15 23.17
N VAL A 54 3.68 14.80 22.31
CA VAL A 54 4.06 15.59 21.15
C VAL A 54 3.32 15.03 19.95
N LYS A 55 2.51 15.87 19.31
CA LYS A 55 1.76 15.51 18.11
C LYS A 55 2.24 16.37 16.95
N GLY A 56 2.29 15.80 15.78
CA GLY A 56 2.59 16.53 14.57
C GLY A 56 1.92 15.90 13.37
N LYS A 57 1.76 16.69 12.32
CA LYS A 57 1.16 16.23 11.07
C LYS A 57 1.72 16.94 9.86
N SER A 58 1.63 16.27 8.72
CA SER A 58 1.80 16.82 7.38
C SER A 58 0.56 16.53 6.56
N THR A 59 0.16 17.44 5.71
CA THR A 59 -0.88 17.26 4.69
C THR A 59 -0.29 17.08 3.31
N ALA A 60 1.01 16.86 3.22
CA ALA A 60 1.76 16.67 1.98
C ALA A 60 2.23 15.22 1.81
N LEU A 61 1.44 14.25 2.29
CA LEU A 61 1.65 12.84 1.98
C LEU A 61 1.39 12.63 0.49
N GLU A 62 2.39 12.14 -0.21
CA GLU A 62 2.30 11.67 -1.58
C GLU A 62 2.40 10.16 -1.57
N ALA A 63 1.56 9.48 -2.36
CA ALA A 63 1.67 8.04 -2.54
C ALA A 63 1.32 7.64 -3.97
N LYS A 64 1.93 6.55 -4.43
CA LYS A 64 1.60 5.88 -5.68
C LYS A 64 1.49 4.39 -5.38
N ALA A 65 0.42 3.77 -5.86
CA ALA A 65 0.25 2.33 -5.72
C ALA A 65 -0.26 1.73 -7.02
N THR A 66 0.24 0.54 -7.32
CA THR A 66 -0.22 -0.30 -8.42
C THR A 66 -0.87 -1.54 -7.81
N PHE A 67 -2.05 -1.87 -8.28
CA PHE A 67 -2.81 -3.01 -7.80
C PHE A 67 -3.65 -3.61 -8.91
N HIS A 68 -4.04 -4.85 -8.73
CA HIS A 68 -5.02 -5.52 -9.58
C HIS A 68 -6.10 -6.15 -8.71
N ARG A 69 -7.26 -6.37 -9.32
CA ARG A 69 -8.37 -7.07 -8.69
C ARG A 69 -8.47 -8.47 -9.30
N GLU A 70 -8.44 -9.46 -8.45
CA GLU A 70 -8.69 -10.84 -8.82
C GLU A 70 -9.92 -11.33 -8.07
N ASN A 71 -11.02 -11.50 -8.79
CA ASN A 71 -12.35 -11.75 -8.22
C ASN A 71 -12.75 -10.63 -7.24
N GLU A 72 -12.97 -10.97 -5.96
CA GLU A 72 -13.27 -10.02 -4.89
C GLU A 72 -12.02 -9.60 -4.09
N SER A 73 -10.86 -10.13 -4.42
CA SER A 73 -9.61 -9.86 -3.74
C SER A 73 -8.85 -8.71 -4.43
N LEU A 74 -8.31 -7.80 -3.64
CA LEU A 74 -7.42 -6.73 -4.09
C LEU A 74 -5.99 -7.15 -3.79
N GLN A 75 -5.12 -7.12 -4.81
CA GLN A 75 -3.70 -7.38 -4.69
C GLN A 75 -2.94 -6.08 -4.92
N VAL A 76 -2.17 -5.66 -3.93
CA VAL A 76 -1.26 -4.51 -4.04
C VAL A 76 0.08 -5.02 -4.52
N GLU A 77 0.43 -4.71 -5.75
CA GLU A 77 1.72 -5.11 -6.36
C GLU A 77 2.86 -4.27 -5.81
N HIS A 78 2.65 -2.98 -5.75
CA HIS A 78 3.66 -2.03 -5.32
C HIS A 78 3.00 -0.79 -4.73
N ILE A 79 3.60 -0.25 -3.68
CA ILE A 79 3.22 1.03 -3.08
C ILE A 79 4.47 1.80 -2.68
N GLU A 80 4.50 3.05 -3.08
CA GLU A 80 5.47 4.05 -2.64
C GLU A 80 4.74 5.17 -1.92
N ALA A 81 5.26 5.61 -0.80
CA ALA A 81 4.74 6.79 -0.11
C ALA A 81 5.89 7.68 0.36
N ARG A 82 5.67 8.99 0.31
CA ARG A 82 6.64 9.99 0.73
C ARG A 82 5.98 11.10 1.52
N VAL A 83 6.67 11.56 2.56
CA VAL A 83 6.29 12.74 3.33
C VAL A 83 7.51 13.66 3.45
N PRO A 84 7.47 14.87 2.86
CA PRO A 84 8.54 15.83 3.02
C PRO A 84 8.65 16.27 4.49
N VAL A 85 9.81 16.04 5.11
CA VAL A 85 10.03 16.37 6.55
C VAL A 85 9.77 17.83 6.85
N LYS A 86 10.06 18.73 5.90
CA LYS A 86 9.81 20.18 6.04
C LYS A 86 8.32 20.53 6.27
N THR A 87 7.39 19.63 5.88
CA THR A 87 5.95 19.82 6.01
C THR A 87 5.36 19.23 7.29
N LEU A 88 6.16 18.49 8.06
CA LEU A 88 5.77 18.00 9.37
C LEU A 88 5.77 19.14 10.38
N LEU A 89 4.61 19.45 10.94
CA LEU A 89 4.42 20.55 11.87
C LEU A 89 3.76 20.07 13.16
N THR A 90 4.29 20.53 14.28
CA THR A 90 3.72 20.27 15.62
C THR A 90 2.87 21.43 16.13
N GLY A 91 2.75 22.50 15.35
CA GLY A 91 2.06 23.75 15.73
C GLY A 91 2.92 24.69 16.56
N MET A 92 4.21 24.40 16.77
CA MET A 92 5.16 25.25 17.46
C MET A 92 6.48 25.32 16.68
N GLY A 93 6.80 26.47 16.11
CA GLY A 93 7.97 26.67 15.24
C GLY A 93 9.28 26.19 15.86
N VAL A 94 9.54 26.55 17.12
CA VAL A 94 10.77 26.11 17.83
C VAL A 94 10.83 24.60 17.96
N ARG A 95 9.72 23.93 18.22
CA ARG A 95 9.65 22.46 18.28
C ARG A 95 9.89 21.84 16.91
N ASP A 96 9.33 22.44 15.89
CA ASP A 96 9.48 21.97 14.49
C ASP A 96 10.95 22.06 14.05
N GLU A 97 11.66 23.11 14.43
CA GLU A 97 13.09 23.26 14.17
C GLU A 97 13.91 22.21 14.94
N HIS A 98 13.62 22.03 16.24
CA HIS A 98 14.27 21.00 17.05
C HIS A 98 14.01 19.60 16.49
N MET A 99 12.79 19.30 16.09
CA MET A 99 12.44 18.02 15.49
C MET A 99 13.24 17.79 14.20
N ARG A 100 13.29 18.75 13.28
CA ARG A 100 14.09 18.65 12.07
C ARG A 100 15.57 18.43 12.38
N LYS A 101 16.12 19.21 13.30
CA LYS A 101 17.54 19.16 13.66
C LYS A 101 17.95 17.85 14.36
N TYR A 102 17.20 17.42 15.35
CA TYR A 102 17.63 16.32 16.23
C TYR A 102 17.03 14.95 15.86
N VAL A 103 15.88 14.92 15.19
CA VAL A 103 15.23 13.68 14.78
C VAL A 103 15.55 13.32 13.34
N PHE A 104 15.53 14.28 12.41
CA PHE A 104 15.58 13.99 10.97
C PHE A 104 16.90 14.36 10.27
N THR A 105 17.79 15.11 10.92
CA THR A 105 19.09 15.43 10.31
C THR A 105 20.04 14.24 10.40
N THR A 106 20.57 13.84 9.25
CA THR A 106 21.61 12.80 9.12
C THR A 106 22.98 13.30 9.60
N SER A 107 23.94 12.39 9.76
CA SER A 107 25.31 12.76 10.17
C SER A 107 26.03 13.69 9.17
N ASP A 108 25.63 13.65 7.88
CA ASP A 108 26.14 14.54 6.84
C ASP A 108 25.34 15.85 6.69
N GLY A 109 24.44 16.13 7.64
CA GLY A 109 23.66 17.38 7.72
C GLY A 109 22.46 17.47 6.80
N LYS A 110 22.09 16.39 6.09
CA LYS A 110 20.90 16.36 5.23
C LYS A 110 19.64 16.04 6.03
N VAL A 111 18.50 16.44 5.49
CA VAL A 111 17.18 16.13 6.03
C VAL A 111 16.39 15.43 4.93
N PRO A 112 16.57 14.09 4.76
CA PRO A 112 15.84 13.34 3.76
C PRO A 112 14.35 13.25 4.13
N ASP A 113 13.50 13.13 3.11
CA ASP A 113 12.08 12.88 3.31
C ASP A 113 11.86 11.50 3.93
N LEU A 114 10.74 11.34 4.61
CA LEU A 114 10.25 10.02 5.00
C LEU A 114 9.79 9.29 3.75
N ALA A 115 10.16 8.03 3.62
CA ALA A 115 9.77 7.19 2.49
C ALA A 115 9.35 5.80 2.96
N PHE A 116 8.31 5.26 2.33
CA PHE A 116 7.86 3.89 2.53
C PHE A 116 7.73 3.20 1.18
N GLU A 117 8.25 2.00 1.07
CA GLU A 117 8.10 1.13 -0.09
C GLU A 117 7.59 -0.24 0.36
N GLY A 118 6.48 -0.67 -0.22
CA GLY A 118 5.88 -1.97 0.04
C GLY A 118 5.49 -2.67 -1.26
N SER A 119 5.36 -3.99 -1.20
CA SER A 119 5.01 -4.82 -2.36
C SER A 119 4.28 -6.10 -1.97
N ASN A 120 3.63 -6.72 -2.96
CA ASN A 120 3.05 -8.07 -2.90
C ASN A 120 2.16 -8.30 -1.67
N SER A 121 1.23 -7.39 -1.43
CA SER A 121 0.33 -7.44 -0.28
C SER A 121 -1.09 -7.79 -0.71
N ALA A 122 -1.62 -8.87 -0.14
CA ALA A 122 -3.00 -9.26 -0.35
C ALA A 122 -3.94 -8.51 0.59
N CYS A 123 -5.10 -8.13 0.06
CA CYS A 123 -6.17 -7.49 0.82
C CYS A 123 -7.40 -8.40 0.84
N SER A 124 -8.09 -8.45 1.95
CA SER A 124 -9.34 -9.17 2.11
C SER A 124 -10.51 -8.20 2.30
N GLY A 125 -11.69 -8.55 1.74
CA GLY A 125 -12.93 -7.79 1.91
C GLY A 125 -13.24 -6.85 0.75
N GLY A 126 -14.05 -7.20 -0.17
CA GLY A 126 -14.61 -6.48 -1.31
C GLY A 126 -14.41 -4.95 -1.38
N ARG A 127 -15.52 -4.19 -1.30
CA ARG A 127 -15.51 -2.70 -1.35
C ARG A 127 -14.91 -2.03 -0.10
N GLN A 128 -14.81 -2.78 1.00
CA GLN A 128 -14.11 -2.38 2.22
C GLN A 128 -13.06 -3.45 2.49
N ALA A 129 -11.84 -3.21 2.00
CA ALA A 129 -10.75 -4.14 2.12
C ALA A 129 -9.83 -3.77 3.30
N THR A 130 -9.28 -4.79 3.92
CA THR A 130 -8.17 -4.64 4.87
C THR A 130 -6.95 -5.31 4.28
N CYS A 131 -5.87 -4.56 4.22
CA CYS A 131 -4.58 -4.99 3.69
C CYS A 131 -3.53 -4.96 4.80
N GLN A 132 -2.62 -5.91 4.78
CA GLN A 132 -1.42 -5.85 5.60
C GLN A 132 -0.25 -5.53 4.67
N ILE A 133 0.10 -4.26 4.58
CA ILE A 133 1.17 -3.81 3.69
C ILE A 133 2.51 -3.98 4.38
N ALA A 134 3.28 -4.97 3.95
CA ALA A 134 4.65 -5.15 4.38
C ALA A 134 5.60 -4.34 3.49
N GLY A 135 6.55 -3.66 4.09
CA GLY A 135 7.49 -2.82 3.35
C GLY A 135 8.64 -2.33 4.20
N MET A 136 9.37 -1.37 3.65
CA MET A 136 10.50 -0.70 4.29
C MET A 136 10.16 0.77 4.53
N LEU A 137 10.20 1.19 5.78
CA LEU A 137 10.10 2.60 6.15
C LEU A 137 11.51 3.18 6.33
N SER A 138 11.78 4.26 5.64
CA SER A 138 13.04 5.01 5.73
C SER A 138 12.83 6.31 6.51
N ILE A 139 13.53 6.44 7.61
CA ILE A 139 13.58 7.65 8.45
C ILE A 139 15.05 8.04 8.61
N ARG A 140 15.39 9.30 8.34
CA ARG A 140 16.75 9.80 8.49
C ARG A 140 17.80 8.95 7.71
N GLY A 141 17.42 8.40 6.55
CA GLY A 141 18.28 7.54 5.75
C GLY A 141 18.47 6.11 6.27
N VAL A 142 17.84 5.75 7.38
CA VAL A 142 17.84 4.38 7.92
C VAL A 142 16.54 3.71 7.53
N SER A 143 16.61 2.57 6.85
CA SER A 143 15.45 1.78 6.43
C SER A 143 15.22 0.60 7.37
N ARG A 144 13.97 0.39 7.79
CA ARG A 144 13.55 -0.73 8.64
C ARG A 144 12.26 -1.35 8.12
N PRO A 145 12.09 -2.66 8.30
CA PRO A 145 10.84 -3.31 7.94
C PRO A 145 9.69 -2.76 8.79
N LEU A 146 8.58 -2.49 8.15
CA LEU A 146 7.34 -2.06 8.78
C LEU A 146 6.17 -2.75 8.09
N SER A 147 5.22 -3.23 8.88
CA SER A 147 3.95 -3.74 8.39
C SER A 147 2.84 -2.80 8.81
N VAL A 148 2.10 -2.28 7.83
CA VAL A 148 1.05 -1.29 8.03
C VAL A 148 -0.30 -1.92 7.71
N PRO A 149 -1.20 -2.09 8.69
CA PRO A 149 -2.58 -2.44 8.42
C PRO A 149 -3.29 -1.23 7.78
N LEU A 150 -3.70 -1.38 6.52
CA LEU A 150 -4.49 -0.38 5.80
C LEU A 150 -5.93 -0.84 5.66
N LYS A 151 -6.86 0.01 6.01
CA LYS A 151 -8.27 -0.11 5.66
C LYS A 151 -8.53 0.70 4.41
N ILE A 152 -8.97 0.04 3.36
CA ILE A 152 -9.26 0.66 2.06
C ILE A 152 -10.76 0.60 1.82
N ARG A 153 -11.35 1.70 1.42
CA ARG A 153 -12.78 1.80 1.07
C ARG A 153 -12.93 2.45 -0.29
N GLU A 154 -13.72 1.82 -1.15
CA GLU A 154 -14.14 2.43 -2.40
C GLU A 154 -15.14 3.57 -2.13
N ASP A 155 -14.94 4.72 -2.75
CA ASP A 155 -15.77 5.92 -2.58
C ASP A 155 -15.84 6.70 -3.90
N GLY A 156 -17.03 6.73 -4.52
CA GLY A 156 -17.31 7.58 -5.69
C GLY A 156 -16.38 7.40 -6.90
N GLY A 157 -15.91 6.17 -7.18
CA GLY A 157 -14.95 5.89 -8.26
C GLY A 157 -13.50 6.14 -7.88
N GLY A 158 -13.22 6.32 -6.60
CA GLY A 158 -11.90 6.41 -6.00
C GLY A 158 -11.77 5.51 -4.78
N PHE A 159 -10.73 5.75 -4.02
CA PHE A 159 -10.40 5.02 -2.80
C PHE A 159 -10.12 5.98 -1.67
N LYS A 160 -10.57 5.63 -0.47
CA LYS A 160 -10.06 6.19 0.78
C LYS A 160 -9.29 5.11 1.51
N ALA A 161 -8.13 5.44 2.05
CA ALA A 161 -7.31 4.53 2.83
C ALA A 161 -6.85 5.20 4.12
N GLU A 162 -6.90 4.43 5.20
CA GLU A 162 -6.42 4.83 6.51
C GLU A 162 -5.61 3.71 7.13
N GLY A 163 -4.61 4.05 7.92
CA GLY A 163 -3.79 3.06 8.61
C GLY A 163 -3.03 3.65 9.77
N ASP A 164 -2.70 2.77 10.70
CA ASP A 164 -1.92 3.10 11.89
C ASP A 164 -0.73 2.17 12.00
N ALA A 165 0.38 2.67 12.51
CA ALA A 165 1.57 1.87 12.79
C ALA A 165 2.29 2.39 14.04
N ILE A 166 3.18 1.59 14.59
CA ILE A 166 4.08 2.01 15.67
C ILE A 166 5.50 1.80 15.21
N VAL A 167 6.34 2.80 15.42
CA VAL A 167 7.78 2.73 15.16
C VAL A 167 8.56 3.01 16.43
N LYS A 168 9.74 2.42 16.55
CA LYS A 168 10.67 2.69 17.64
C LYS A 168 11.76 3.65 17.14
N LEU A 169 11.97 4.75 17.84
CA LEU A 169 13.02 5.72 17.49
C LEU A 169 14.41 5.07 17.48
N SER A 170 14.66 4.17 18.42
CA SER A 170 15.92 3.44 18.53
C SER A 170 16.27 2.61 17.29
N ASP A 171 15.28 2.08 16.58
CA ASP A 171 15.49 1.27 15.37
C ASP A 171 16.11 2.11 14.24
N TYR A 172 15.88 3.41 14.27
CA TYR A 172 16.41 4.38 13.31
C TYR A 172 17.63 5.15 13.83
N GLY A 173 18.21 4.72 14.96
CA GLY A 173 19.33 5.40 15.59
C GLY A 173 18.98 6.81 16.10
N ILE A 174 17.72 7.03 16.44
CA ILE A 174 17.23 8.30 16.97
C ILE A 174 17.14 8.18 18.49
N GLU A 175 17.88 9.04 19.18
CA GLU A 175 17.74 9.20 20.62
C GLU A 175 16.39 9.82 20.97
N GLN A 176 15.80 9.38 22.09
CA GLN A 176 14.53 9.94 22.54
C GLN A 176 14.68 11.43 22.84
N PRO A 177 14.01 12.32 22.08
CA PRO A 177 14.08 13.76 22.32
C PRO A 177 13.69 14.13 23.75
N SER A 178 14.44 14.99 24.38
CA SER A 178 14.13 15.48 25.73
C SER A 178 14.37 16.97 25.83
N GLN A 179 13.52 17.65 26.60
CA GLN A 179 13.64 19.07 26.90
C GLN A 179 13.06 19.36 28.27
N LEU A 180 13.82 20.08 29.12
CA LEU A 180 13.40 20.47 30.46
C LEU A 180 12.89 19.29 31.33
N GLY A 181 13.51 18.12 31.23
CA GLY A 181 13.12 16.91 31.96
C GLY A 181 11.94 16.12 31.37
N VAL A 182 11.28 16.66 30.34
CA VAL A 182 10.25 15.95 29.57
C VAL A 182 10.94 15.19 28.44
N LYS A 183 10.83 13.87 28.45
CA LYS A 183 11.45 12.95 27.48
C LYS A 183 10.36 12.18 26.74
N THR A 184 10.45 12.06 25.41
CA THR A 184 9.52 11.25 24.63
C THR A 184 9.74 9.75 24.91
N THR A 185 8.70 8.95 24.70
CA THR A 185 8.84 7.49 24.67
C THR A 185 9.58 7.05 23.42
N ASN A 186 10.10 5.82 23.44
CA ASN A 186 10.74 5.23 22.25
C ASN A 186 9.72 4.91 21.15
N ASP A 187 8.51 4.52 21.55
CA ASP A 187 7.43 4.18 20.63
C ASP A 187 6.70 5.44 20.17
N VAL A 188 6.57 5.59 18.85
CA VAL A 188 5.86 6.69 18.18
C VAL A 188 4.74 6.08 17.35
N GLN A 189 3.53 6.53 17.60
CA GLN A 189 2.35 6.14 16.82
C GLN A 189 2.32 6.97 15.54
N LEU A 190 2.09 6.29 14.42
CA LEU A 190 1.90 6.89 13.10
C LEU A 190 0.48 6.68 12.66
N HIS A 191 -0.10 7.66 11.98
CA HIS A 191 -1.41 7.59 11.36
C HIS A 191 -1.33 8.13 9.95
N PHE A 192 -1.99 7.44 9.01
CA PHE A 192 -2.05 7.82 7.61
C PHE A 192 -3.51 7.85 7.14
N ASP A 193 -3.86 8.91 6.44
CA ASP A 193 -5.18 9.08 5.83
C ASP A 193 -5.03 9.74 4.47
N PHE A 194 -5.60 9.13 3.44
CA PHE A 194 -5.58 9.70 2.10
C PHE A 194 -6.75 9.23 1.24
N ALA A 195 -7.06 10.03 0.22
CA ALA A 195 -8.02 9.70 -0.81
C ALA A 195 -7.34 9.75 -2.19
N ALA A 196 -7.71 8.84 -3.06
CA ALA A 196 -7.18 8.74 -4.41
C ALA A 196 -8.28 8.41 -5.41
N LYS A 197 -8.15 8.88 -6.65
CA LYS A 197 -8.94 8.42 -7.79
C LYS A 197 -8.17 7.31 -8.50
N ALA A 198 -8.85 6.24 -8.89
CA ALA A 198 -8.26 5.22 -9.72
C ALA A 198 -8.13 5.75 -11.16
N SER A 199 -6.97 5.56 -11.78
CA SER A 199 -6.80 5.68 -13.22
C SER A 199 -6.51 4.28 -13.77
N THR A 200 -7.33 3.82 -14.69
CA THR A 200 -7.03 2.61 -15.46
C THR A 200 -5.90 2.96 -16.41
N GLY A 201 -4.78 2.25 -16.34
CA GLY A 201 -3.71 2.39 -17.32
C GLY A 201 -4.23 1.91 -18.68
N ASP A 202 -4.37 2.83 -19.62
CA ASP A 202 -4.63 2.49 -21.02
C ASP A 202 -3.37 1.78 -21.55
N GLN A 203 -3.49 0.48 -21.79
CA GLN A 203 -2.48 -0.27 -22.53
C GLN A 203 -2.59 0.18 -23.99
N THR A 204 -1.96 1.29 -24.34
CA THR A 204 -1.71 1.62 -25.74
C THR A 204 -0.77 0.53 -26.30
N SER A 205 -1.38 -0.48 -26.90
CA SER A 205 -0.71 -1.37 -27.82
C SER A 205 -0.18 -0.51 -28.98
N GLY A 206 1.10 -0.17 -28.93
CA GLY A 206 1.82 0.39 -30.07
C GLY A 206 1.81 -0.64 -31.20
N SER A 207 0.86 -0.50 -32.09
CA SER A 207 0.84 -1.12 -33.39
C SER A 207 1.70 -0.25 -34.30
N ASP A 208 2.99 -0.49 -34.31
CA ASP A 208 3.84 0.03 -35.36
C ASP A 208 3.78 -0.89 -36.58
N LYS A 209 3.46 -0.25 -37.67
CA LYS A 209 3.33 -0.75 -39.03
C LYS A 209 4.67 -0.68 -39.74
#